data_93c6d28be7d2c8dd1d878c9fd0aaf1c2
#
_entry.id   93c6d28be7d2c8dd1d878c9fd0aaf1c2
#
_cell.length_a   1.000
_cell.length_b   1.000
_cell.length_c   1.000
_cell.angle_alpha   90.00
_cell.angle_beta   90.00
_cell.angle_gamma   90.00
#
_symmetry.space_group_name_H-M   'P 1'
#
loop_
_entity.id
_entity.type
_entity.pdbx_description
1 polymer ?
#
loop_
_entity_poly.entity_id
_entity_poly.type
_entity_poly.pdbx_seq_one_letter_code
_entity_poly.pdbx_strand_id
1 'polypeptide(L)'
;MTMGGQDFSGGAAFVGGAYVPASEARISVLDWGFTRSDVTYDVVHVRDGGFFRLADHLDRFERSLAAMRLAPPHDRAGIATIVARCVALSGLRDAYVAMICTRGRPRVFGSRRPADCDNAFVAYAIPWIDVIPPAVQERGAHLHIASIPRVGAASVDPTVKNYQWGDLTRGLLEAHDQGADTAVLLDAEGFVTEGPGFNVFTVRDGVVSTPDRGSLEGITRRSVLELCEEIGLPARIAPLRREDLLQADEMFCTTTAGGVMPVSRVDG
;
A
#
# COMPACT_ATOMS: atom_id res chain seq x y z
N MET A 1 -14.53 -23.68 2.06
CA MET A 1 -13.84 -24.91 2.56
C MET A 1 -13.75 -24.81 4.07
N THR A 2 -14.20 -25.83 4.76
CA THR A 2 -14.10 -25.92 6.23
C THR A 2 -12.91 -26.80 6.60
N MET A 3 -12.00 -26.27 7.41
CA MET A 3 -11.01 -27.07 8.14
C MET A 3 -11.49 -27.14 9.59
N GLY A 4 -11.90 -28.31 10.06
CA GLY A 4 -12.30 -28.51 11.46
C GLY A 4 -13.46 -27.62 11.97
N GLY A 5 -14.41 -27.25 11.09
CA GLY A 5 -15.57 -26.44 11.47
C GLY A 5 -15.38 -24.93 11.36
N GLN A 6 -14.19 -24.43 10.95
CA GLN A 6 -13.97 -22.99 10.75
C GLN A 6 -14.53 -22.51 9.39
N ASP A 7 -15.17 -21.32 9.37
CA ASP A 7 -15.68 -20.67 8.16
C ASP A 7 -14.69 -19.61 7.66
N PHE A 8 -14.12 -19.85 6.48
CA PHE A 8 -13.18 -18.95 5.80
C PHE A 8 -13.84 -18.11 4.69
N SER A 9 -15.15 -18.13 4.53
CA SER A 9 -15.86 -17.45 3.44
C SER A 9 -15.68 -15.92 3.46
N GLY A 10 -15.45 -15.33 4.65
CA GLY A 10 -15.14 -13.91 4.82
C GLY A 10 -13.67 -13.55 4.68
N GLY A 11 -12.82 -14.53 4.35
CA GLY A 11 -11.38 -14.39 4.26
C GLY A 11 -10.60 -15.30 5.20
N ALA A 12 -9.33 -15.50 4.88
CA ALA A 12 -8.41 -16.31 5.66
C ALA A 12 -7.18 -15.53 6.06
N ALA A 13 -6.65 -15.79 7.24
CA ALA A 13 -5.41 -15.20 7.73
C ALA A 13 -4.45 -16.28 8.21
N PHE A 14 -3.16 -15.99 8.12
CA PHE A 14 -2.08 -16.72 8.77
C PHE A 14 -1.49 -15.85 9.88
N VAL A 15 -1.57 -16.31 11.11
CA VAL A 15 -1.07 -15.60 12.29
C VAL A 15 -0.63 -16.60 13.36
N GLY A 16 0.51 -16.35 14.01
CA GLY A 16 1.02 -17.26 15.05
C GLY A 16 1.31 -18.68 14.59
N GLY A 17 1.63 -18.86 13.29
CA GLY A 17 1.91 -20.18 12.71
C GLY A 17 0.67 -20.98 12.29
N ALA A 18 -0.54 -20.42 12.39
CA ALA A 18 -1.80 -21.10 12.08
C ALA A 18 -2.65 -20.33 11.08
N TYR A 19 -3.45 -21.04 10.31
CA TYR A 19 -4.50 -20.45 9.45
C TYR A 19 -5.80 -20.37 10.24
N VAL A 20 -6.40 -19.17 10.24
CA VAL A 20 -7.65 -18.86 10.93
C VAL A 20 -8.56 -18.04 10.02
N PRO A 21 -9.89 -18.00 10.25
CA PRO A 21 -10.76 -17.02 9.62
C PRO A 21 -10.22 -15.59 9.84
N ALA A 22 -10.29 -14.72 8.83
CA ALA A 22 -9.75 -13.36 8.93
C ALA A 22 -10.38 -12.59 10.12
N SER A 23 -11.65 -12.83 10.42
CA SER A 23 -12.37 -12.26 11.56
C SER A 23 -11.84 -12.70 12.94
N GLU A 24 -11.13 -13.83 13.00
CA GLU A 24 -10.57 -14.38 14.24
C GLU A 24 -9.07 -14.07 14.42
N ALA A 25 -8.42 -13.51 13.39
CA ALA A 25 -7.01 -13.15 13.47
C ALA A 25 -6.75 -12.12 14.57
N ARG A 26 -5.75 -12.37 15.40
CA ARG A 26 -5.39 -11.50 16.53
C ARG A 26 -3.87 -11.31 16.58
N ILE A 27 -3.45 -10.10 16.88
CA ILE A 27 -2.06 -9.78 17.21
C ILE A 27 -1.97 -9.36 18.67
N SER A 28 -0.80 -9.53 19.27
CA SER A 28 -0.57 -9.11 20.65
C SER A 28 -0.58 -7.59 20.77
N VAL A 29 -1.25 -7.06 21.79
CA VAL A 29 -1.17 -5.63 22.16
C VAL A 29 0.25 -5.19 22.56
N LEU A 30 1.18 -6.12 22.82
CA LEU A 30 2.57 -5.85 23.14
C LEU A 30 3.47 -5.91 21.90
N ASP A 31 2.93 -6.18 20.72
CA ASP A 31 3.70 -6.19 19.47
C ASP A 31 4.13 -4.74 19.11
N TRP A 32 5.41 -4.57 18.78
CA TRP A 32 5.93 -3.25 18.42
C TRP A 32 5.44 -2.76 17.07
N GLY A 33 5.00 -3.65 16.19
CA GLY A 33 4.26 -3.24 14.99
C GLY A 33 3.00 -2.47 15.35
N PHE A 34 2.26 -2.92 16.37
CA PHE A 34 1.08 -2.22 16.87
C PHE A 34 1.43 -0.98 17.71
N THR A 35 2.38 -1.08 18.66
CA THR A 35 2.63 -0.01 19.64
C THR A 35 3.60 1.07 19.15
N ARG A 36 4.35 0.85 18.06
CA ARG A 36 5.40 1.75 17.56
C ARG A 36 5.40 1.92 16.04
N SER A 37 4.48 1.28 15.32
CA SER A 37 4.48 1.19 13.86
C SER A 37 5.82 0.61 13.30
N ASP A 38 6.51 -0.24 14.08
CA ASP A 38 7.73 -0.92 13.64
C ASP A 38 7.35 -2.16 12.83
N VAL A 39 6.92 -1.92 11.59
CA VAL A 39 6.26 -2.89 10.72
C VAL A 39 6.43 -2.50 9.25
N THR A 40 6.70 -3.48 8.41
CA THR A 40 6.56 -3.36 6.95
C THR A 40 5.50 -4.32 6.44
N TYR A 41 4.91 -3.97 5.30
CA TYR A 41 3.91 -4.80 4.66
C TYR A 41 3.97 -4.67 3.15
N ASP A 42 3.37 -5.62 2.45
CA ASP A 42 3.05 -5.47 1.05
C ASP A 42 1.64 -5.97 0.76
N VAL A 43 1.07 -5.49 -0.34
CA VAL A 43 -0.27 -5.87 -0.75
C VAL A 43 -0.24 -6.26 -2.21
N VAL A 44 -0.75 -7.45 -2.51
CA VAL A 44 -0.94 -7.95 -3.86
C VAL A 44 -2.41 -8.27 -4.07
N HIS A 45 -2.92 -7.99 -5.27
CA HIS A 45 -4.27 -8.40 -5.60
C HIS A 45 -4.31 -9.75 -6.32
N VAL A 46 -5.41 -10.45 -6.09
CA VAL A 46 -5.83 -11.62 -6.87
C VAL A 46 -7.02 -11.19 -7.71
N ARG A 47 -6.99 -11.50 -9.00
CA ARG A 47 -8.09 -11.29 -9.92
C ARG A 47 -8.31 -12.56 -10.71
N ASP A 48 -9.57 -13.04 -10.80
CA ASP A 48 -9.93 -14.31 -11.43
C ASP A 48 -9.09 -15.52 -10.95
N GLY A 49 -8.68 -15.49 -9.67
CA GLY A 49 -7.87 -16.54 -9.03
C GLY A 49 -6.36 -16.44 -9.31
N GLY A 50 -5.90 -15.44 -10.07
CA GLY A 50 -4.50 -15.20 -10.39
C GLY A 50 -3.90 -14.03 -9.59
N PHE A 51 -2.68 -14.18 -9.07
CA PHE A 51 -1.93 -13.06 -8.50
C PHE A 51 -1.38 -12.17 -9.60
N PHE A 52 -1.60 -10.87 -9.48
CA PHE A 52 -0.96 -9.90 -10.38
C PHE A 52 0.43 -9.52 -9.86
N ARG A 53 1.49 -9.90 -10.59
CA ARG A 53 2.89 -9.52 -10.31
C ARG A 53 3.37 -9.88 -8.90
N LEU A 54 2.98 -11.04 -8.36
CA LEU A 54 3.38 -11.48 -7.01
C LEU A 54 4.90 -11.42 -6.80
N ALA A 55 5.70 -11.78 -7.81
CA ALA A 55 7.15 -11.74 -7.72
C ALA A 55 7.67 -10.34 -7.40
N ASP A 56 7.13 -9.31 -8.08
CA ASP A 56 7.51 -7.90 -7.87
C ASP A 56 7.10 -7.39 -6.49
N HIS A 57 5.95 -7.82 -5.99
CA HIS A 57 5.50 -7.52 -4.62
C HIS A 57 6.41 -8.17 -3.57
N LEU A 58 6.83 -9.42 -3.79
CA LEU A 58 7.79 -10.09 -2.93
C LEU A 58 9.17 -9.40 -2.94
N ASP A 59 9.66 -8.98 -4.12
CA ASP A 59 10.90 -8.22 -4.24
C ASP A 59 10.85 -6.92 -3.44
N ARG A 60 9.75 -6.17 -3.54
CA ARG A 60 9.56 -4.93 -2.76
C ARG A 60 9.46 -5.20 -1.27
N PHE A 61 8.74 -6.26 -0.88
CA PHE A 61 8.63 -6.65 0.53
C PHE A 61 10.00 -7.02 1.11
N GLU A 62 10.83 -7.80 0.40
CA GLU A 62 12.18 -8.15 0.82
C GLU A 62 13.10 -6.93 0.96
N ARG A 63 13.02 -5.97 0.02
CA ARG A 63 13.75 -4.69 0.16
C ARG A 63 13.31 -3.91 1.40
N SER A 64 12.01 -3.86 1.66
CA SER A 64 11.46 -3.19 2.84
C SER A 64 11.87 -3.89 4.14
N LEU A 65 11.85 -5.23 4.17
CA LEU A 65 12.35 -6.03 5.30
C LEU A 65 13.82 -5.72 5.59
N ALA A 66 14.66 -5.70 4.56
CA ALA A 66 16.09 -5.41 4.69
C ALA A 66 16.33 -3.99 5.22
N ALA A 67 15.65 -2.97 4.69
CA ALA A 67 15.76 -1.59 5.12
C ALA A 67 15.36 -1.40 6.59
N MET A 68 14.31 -2.08 7.05
CA MET A 68 13.86 -2.05 8.44
C MET A 68 14.58 -3.06 9.34
N ARG A 69 15.50 -3.86 8.80
CA ARG A 69 16.19 -4.95 9.54
C ARG A 69 15.19 -5.87 10.23
N LEU A 70 14.18 -6.30 9.49
CA LEU A 70 13.20 -7.30 9.89
C LEU A 70 13.55 -8.63 9.23
N ALA A 71 13.41 -9.73 9.98
CA ALA A 71 13.66 -11.09 9.52
C ALA A 71 12.46 -11.97 9.90
N PRO A 72 11.45 -12.10 9.03
CA PRO A 72 10.32 -12.97 9.29
C PRO A 72 10.77 -14.43 9.39
N PRO A 73 10.02 -15.29 10.12
CA PRO A 73 10.40 -16.70 10.32
C PRO A 73 10.19 -17.58 9.06
N HIS A 74 9.88 -16.98 7.93
CA HIS A 74 9.64 -17.64 6.65
C HIS A 74 10.48 -16.98 5.56
N ASP A 75 11.06 -17.82 4.70
CA ASP A 75 11.72 -17.35 3.47
C ASP A 75 10.70 -16.94 2.39
N ARG A 76 11.18 -16.41 1.29
CA ARG A 76 10.37 -15.97 0.16
C ARG A 76 9.40 -17.04 -0.33
N ALA A 77 9.85 -18.28 -0.48
CA ALA A 77 9.03 -19.40 -0.95
C ALA A 77 7.94 -19.76 0.05
N GLY A 78 8.28 -19.75 1.35
CA GLY A 78 7.35 -19.92 2.46
C GLY A 78 6.29 -18.83 2.50
N ILE A 79 6.67 -17.56 2.35
CA ILE A 79 5.75 -16.42 2.28
C ILE A 79 4.80 -16.58 1.09
N ALA A 80 5.31 -16.87 -0.10
CA ALA A 80 4.48 -17.10 -1.30
C ALA A 80 3.47 -18.25 -1.08
N THR A 81 3.91 -19.34 -0.46
CA THR A 81 3.06 -20.48 -0.12
C THR A 81 1.96 -20.09 0.87
N ILE A 82 2.30 -19.31 1.90
CA ILE A 82 1.35 -18.86 2.92
C ILE A 82 0.26 -17.98 2.29
N VAL A 83 0.62 -16.97 1.50
CA VAL A 83 -0.37 -16.09 0.87
C VAL A 83 -1.25 -16.84 -0.12
N ALA A 84 -0.68 -17.75 -0.91
CA ALA A 84 -1.45 -18.62 -1.82
C ALA A 84 -2.43 -19.51 -1.04
N ARG A 85 -2.02 -20.05 0.11
CA ARG A 85 -2.88 -20.85 0.97
C ARG A 85 -4.01 -20.03 1.60
N CYS A 86 -3.76 -18.78 2.00
CA CYS A 86 -4.83 -17.88 2.46
C CYS A 86 -5.91 -17.68 1.38
N VAL A 87 -5.50 -17.43 0.13
CA VAL A 87 -6.44 -17.31 -1.01
C VAL A 87 -7.20 -18.62 -1.23
N ALA A 88 -6.51 -19.76 -1.25
CA ALA A 88 -7.16 -21.06 -1.46
C ALA A 88 -8.17 -21.40 -0.35
N LEU A 89 -7.88 -21.07 0.92
CA LEU A 89 -8.79 -21.32 2.04
C LEU A 89 -10.02 -20.40 1.98
N SER A 90 -9.85 -19.12 1.61
CA SER A 90 -10.97 -18.18 1.48
C SER A 90 -11.93 -18.53 0.32
N GLY A 91 -11.45 -19.21 -0.71
CA GLY A 91 -12.20 -19.49 -1.92
C GLY A 91 -12.48 -18.26 -2.79
N LEU A 92 -11.90 -17.10 -2.46
CA LEU A 92 -12.11 -15.86 -3.19
C LEU A 92 -11.40 -15.91 -4.55
N ARG A 93 -12.08 -15.46 -5.59
CA ARG A 93 -11.51 -15.29 -6.92
C ARG A 93 -10.90 -13.91 -7.11
N ASP A 94 -11.47 -12.91 -6.45
CA ASP A 94 -10.97 -11.54 -6.37
C ASP A 94 -10.69 -11.21 -4.92
N ALA A 95 -9.43 -10.93 -4.59
CA ALA A 95 -8.99 -10.76 -3.21
C ALA A 95 -7.93 -9.66 -3.04
N TYR A 96 -8.05 -8.97 -1.94
CA TYR A 96 -6.99 -8.15 -1.37
C TYR A 96 -6.14 -9.03 -0.46
N VAL A 97 -4.85 -9.18 -0.79
CA VAL A 97 -3.94 -10.06 -0.06
C VAL A 97 -2.80 -9.25 0.53
N ALA A 98 -2.65 -9.27 1.85
CA ALA A 98 -1.57 -8.60 2.55
C ALA A 98 -0.56 -9.60 3.14
N MET A 99 0.71 -9.21 3.10
CA MET A 99 1.81 -9.84 3.82
C MET A 99 2.48 -8.79 4.70
N ILE A 100 2.69 -9.10 5.97
CA ILE A 100 3.08 -8.14 7.01
C ILE A 100 4.18 -8.77 7.86
N CYS A 101 5.23 -8.01 8.13
CA CYS A 101 6.23 -8.39 9.12
C CYS A 101 6.36 -7.29 10.16
N THR A 102 6.12 -7.63 11.42
CA THR A 102 6.29 -6.71 12.55
C THR A 102 7.60 -7.00 13.27
N ARG A 103 8.09 -6.01 14.05
CA ARG A 103 9.18 -6.24 14.98
C ARG A 103 8.85 -7.34 16.01
N GLY A 104 7.57 -7.58 16.25
CA GLY A 104 7.11 -8.53 17.23
C GLY A 104 7.30 -8.07 18.67
N ARG A 105 7.50 -9.01 19.56
CA ARG A 105 7.62 -8.76 21.00
C ARG A 105 9.03 -9.05 21.48
N PRO A 106 9.56 -8.29 22.48
CA PRO A 106 10.81 -8.66 23.12
C PRO A 106 10.64 -9.95 23.91
N ARG A 107 11.62 -10.87 23.77
CA ARG A 107 11.72 -12.12 24.55
C ARG A 107 11.87 -11.87 26.04
N VAL A 108 12.58 -10.78 26.38
CA VAL A 108 12.80 -10.37 27.76
C VAL A 108 11.79 -9.26 28.10
N PHE A 109 10.94 -9.53 29.08
CA PHE A 109 9.93 -8.55 29.52
C PHE A 109 10.62 -7.24 29.96
N GLY A 110 10.10 -6.12 29.45
CA GLY A 110 10.62 -4.79 29.74
C GLY A 110 11.82 -4.36 28.88
N SER A 111 12.38 -5.22 28.04
CA SER A 111 13.43 -4.80 27.10
C SER A 111 12.92 -3.75 26.12
N ARG A 112 13.77 -2.77 25.81
CA ARG A 112 13.52 -1.74 24.81
C ARG A 112 14.44 -1.88 23.59
N ARG A 113 15.19 -2.97 23.50
CA ARG A 113 16.15 -3.21 22.41
C ARG A 113 15.46 -3.93 21.25
N PRO A 114 15.48 -3.39 20.00
CA PRO A 114 14.90 -4.07 18.84
C PRO A 114 15.48 -5.48 18.60
N ALA A 115 16.76 -5.68 18.89
CA ALA A 115 17.44 -6.97 18.74
C ALA A 115 16.92 -8.06 19.68
N ASP A 116 16.18 -7.71 20.72
CA ASP A 116 15.61 -8.68 21.66
C ASP A 116 14.21 -9.16 21.20
N CYS A 117 13.69 -8.63 20.11
CA CYS A 117 12.37 -8.98 19.60
C CYS A 117 12.42 -10.18 18.65
N ASP A 118 11.40 -11.02 18.73
CA ASP A 118 11.09 -12.05 17.73
C ASP A 118 10.17 -11.45 16.69
N ASN A 119 10.64 -11.34 15.44
CA ASN A 119 9.82 -10.79 14.38
C ASN A 119 8.63 -11.73 14.09
N ALA A 120 7.48 -11.14 13.89
CA ALA A 120 6.26 -11.87 13.60
C ALA A 120 5.82 -11.65 12.15
N PHE A 121 5.38 -12.73 11.51
CA PHE A 121 4.81 -12.69 10.17
C PHE A 121 3.30 -12.94 10.24
N VAL A 122 2.56 -12.11 9.52
CA VAL A 122 1.10 -12.22 9.35
C VAL A 122 0.78 -12.08 7.88
N ALA A 123 -0.15 -12.87 7.37
CA ALA A 123 -0.72 -12.69 6.05
C ALA A 123 -2.23 -12.85 6.10
N TYR A 124 -2.94 -12.20 5.19
CA TYR A 124 -4.38 -12.46 5.03
C TYR A 124 -4.84 -12.25 3.60
N ALA A 125 -5.91 -12.94 3.24
CA ALA A 125 -6.69 -12.73 2.02
C ALA A 125 -8.13 -12.42 2.42
N ILE A 126 -8.66 -11.29 1.96
CA ILE A 126 -10.03 -10.83 2.22
C ILE A 126 -10.69 -10.46 0.89
N PRO A 127 -12.04 -10.30 0.83
CA PRO A 127 -12.71 -9.79 -0.34
C PRO A 127 -12.05 -8.51 -0.86
N TRP A 128 -12.14 -8.32 -2.18
CA TRP A 128 -11.58 -7.13 -2.81
C TRP A 128 -12.10 -5.83 -2.18
N ILE A 129 -11.20 -4.88 -2.01
CA ILE A 129 -11.52 -3.51 -1.57
C ILE A 129 -10.87 -2.51 -2.52
N ASP A 130 -11.52 -1.39 -2.77
CA ASP A 130 -10.99 -0.28 -3.56
C ASP A 130 -10.55 0.87 -2.66
N VAL A 131 -9.38 1.46 -2.93
CA VAL A 131 -8.89 2.67 -2.22
C VAL A 131 -9.79 3.86 -2.52
N ILE A 132 -10.25 3.98 -3.76
CA ILE A 132 -11.26 4.95 -4.17
C ILE A 132 -12.50 4.16 -4.60
N PRO A 133 -13.68 4.39 -4.00
CA PRO A 133 -14.88 3.61 -4.30
C PRO A 133 -15.23 3.63 -5.80
N PRO A 134 -15.77 2.53 -6.38
CA PRO A 134 -16.10 2.44 -7.81
C PRO A 134 -16.99 3.59 -8.32
N ALA A 135 -18.01 3.99 -7.56
CA ALA A 135 -18.89 5.10 -7.92
C ALA A 135 -18.15 6.45 -8.02
N VAL A 136 -17.04 6.60 -7.27
CA VAL A 136 -16.16 7.79 -7.38
C VAL A 136 -15.26 7.66 -8.60
N GLN A 137 -14.73 6.46 -8.87
CA GLN A 137 -13.92 6.21 -10.05
C GLN A 137 -14.68 6.49 -11.36
N GLU A 138 -15.99 6.14 -11.43
CA GLU A 138 -16.82 6.39 -12.61
C GLU A 138 -16.94 7.88 -12.98
N ARG A 139 -16.98 8.80 -12.00
CA ARG A 139 -17.05 10.24 -12.21
C ARG A 139 -15.70 10.94 -12.20
N GLY A 140 -14.66 10.23 -11.88
CA GLY A 140 -13.36 10.78 -11.55
C GLY A 140 -13.29 11.34 -10.10
N ALA A 141 -12.20 11.06 -9.42
CA ALA A 141 -12.00 11.51 -8.04
C ALA A 141 -11.77 13.02 -7.94
N HIS A 142 -12.24 13.63 -6.86
CA HIS A 142 -11.86 14.97 -6.43
C HIS A 142 -10.69 14.86 -5.44
N LEU A 143 -9.51 15.34 -5.83
CA LEU A 143 -8.34 15.42 -4.97
C LEU A 143 -8.24 16.77 -4.29
N HIS A 144 -7.86 16.77 -3.02
CA HIS A 144 -7.44 17.97 -2.29
C HIS A 144 -5.91 17.96 -2.12
N ILE A 145 -5.25 19.07 -2.41
CA ILE A 145 -3.83 19.22 -2.11
C ILE A 145 -3.69 19.63 -0.64
N ALA A 146 -3.34 18.66 0.21
CA ALA A 146 -3.30 18.87 1.64
C ALA A 146 -2.32 19.96 2.07
N SER A 147 -2.68 20.72 3.08
CA SER A 147 -1.80 21.71 3.72
C SER A 147 -0.70 21.05 4.56
N ILE A 148 -0.90 19.81 4.95
CA ILE A 148 -0.01 19.01 5.79
C ILE A 148 1.08 18.39 4.91
N PRO A 149 2.37 18.64 5.18
CA PRO A 149 3.43 18.04 4.39
C PRO A 149 3.56 16.53 4.67
N ARG A 150 3.99 15.80 3.65
CA ARG A 150 4.44 14.41 3.78
C ARG A 150 5.60 14.33 4.76
N VAL A 151 5.63 13.30 5.60
CA VAL A 151 6.76 13.05 6.50
C VAL A 151 8.07 13.01 5.70
N GLY A 152 9.10 13.69 6.20
CA GLY A 152 10.37 13.84 5.49
C GLY A 152 11.07 12.49 5.26
N ALA A 153 11.57 12.27 4.05
CA ALA A 153 12.25 11.04 3.64
C ALA A 153 13.51 10.72 4.51
N ALA A 154 14.13 11.71 5.10
CA ALA A 154 15.23 11.53 6.06
C ALA A 154 14.79 10.86 7.38
N SER A 155 13.51 10.94 7.73
CA SER A 155 12.94 10.34 8.94
C SER A 155 12.23 9.03 8.67
N VAL A 156 11.45 8.96 7.57
CA VAL A 156 10.72 7.79 7.15
C VAL A 156 10.94 7.62 5.65
N ASP A 157 11.67 6.57 5.28
CA ASP A 157 11.94 6.25 3.87
C ASP A 157 10.63 5.93 3.13
N PRO A 158 10.21 6.74 2.15
CA PRO A 158 8.95 6.54 1.43
C PRO A 158 8.98 5.32 0.51
N THR A 159 10.17 4.81 0.17
CA THR A 159 10.31 3.60 -0.67
C THR A 159 10.09 2.32 0.13
N VAL A 160 10.13 2.39 1.46
CA VAL A 160 9.78 1.32 2.40
C VAL A 160 8.28 1.36 2.68
N LYS A 161 7.57 0.30 2.33
CA LYS A 161 6.12 0.23 2.58
C LYS A 161 5.86 -0.05 4.05
N ASN A 162 5.36 0.96 4.79
CA ASN A 162 5.24 0.96 6.25
C ASN A 162 3.88 1.48 6.72
N TYR A 163 3.62 1.44 8.02
CA TYR A 163 2.39 1.93 8.66
C TYR A 163 2.54 3.33 9.30
N GLN A 164 3.53 4.12 8.89
CA GLN A 164 3.67 5.52 9.30
C GLN A 164 2.70 6.40 8.48
N TRP A 165 1.42 6.33 8.82
CA TRP A 165 0.32 6.93 8.05
C TRP A 165 -0.25 8.21 8.68
N GLY A 166 0.39 8.73 9.73
CA GLY A 166 -0.16 9.87 10.48
C GLY A 166 -0.41 11.13 9.63
N ASP A 167 0.51 11.44 8.74
CA ASP A 167 0.39 12.55 7.79
C ASP A 167 -0.66 12.28 6.70
N LEU A 168 -0.65 11.10 6.11
CA LEU A 168 -1.64 10.67 5.11
C LEU A 168 -3.07 10.71 5.67
N THR A 169 -3.26 10.23 6.92
CA THR A 169 -4.56 10.27 7.61
C THR A 169 -5.00 11.71 7.86
N ARG A 170 -4.10 12.60 8.29
CA ARG A 170 -4.41 14.02 8.49
C ARG A 170 -4.79 14.71 7.18
N GLY A 171 -4.05 14.42 6.10
CA GLY A 171 -4.39 14.93 4.75
C GLY A 171 -5.76 14.45 4.28
N LEU A 172 -6.10 13.17 4.54
CA LEU A 172 -7.40 12.62 4.19
C LEU A 172 -8.55 13.28 4.97
N LEU A 173 -8.36 13.54 6.27
CA LEU A 173 -9.36 14.26 7.08
C LEU A 173 -9.56 15.69 6.54
N GLU A 174 -8.46 16.41 6.24
CA GLU A 174 -8.54 17.73 5.63
C GLU A 174 -9.31 17.71 4.29
N ALA A 175 -9.02 16.72 3.43
CA ALA A 175 -9.72 16.54 2.16
C ALA A 175 -11.23 16.37 2.35
N HIS A 176 -11.64 15.53 3.30
CA HIS A 176 -13.06 15.33 3.61
C HIS A 176 -13.71 16.60 4.15
N ASP A 177 -13.03 17.37 5.01
CA ASP A 177 -13.53 18.65 5.52
C ASP A 177 -13.72 19.68 4.38
N GLN A 178 -12.96 19.56 3.28
CA GLN A 178 -13.08 20.38 2.07
C GLN A 178 -14.05 19.78 1.01
N GLY A 179 -14.72 18.66 1.33
CA GLY A 179 -15.65 17.99 0.42
C GLY A 179 -14.97 17.26 -0.74
N ALA A 180 -13.68 16.97 -0.62
CA ALA A 180 -12.95 16.15 -1.59
C ALA A 180 -13.00 14.66 -1.22
N ASP A 181 -12.76 13.78 -2.20
CA ASP A 181 -12.80 12.35 -2.01
C ASP A 181 -11.53 11.81 -1.32
N THR A 182 -10.39 12.44 -1.59
CA THR A 182 -9.09 12.05 -1.04
C THR A 182 -8.07 13.17 -1.18
N ALA A 183 -6.85 12.94 -0.67
CA ALA A 183 -5.78 13.95 -0.66
C ALA A 183 -4.58 13.53 -1.50
N VAL A 184 -3.83 14.52 -1.97
CA VAL A 184 -2.43 14.38 -2.37
C VAL A 184 -1.56 15.26 -1.46
N LEU A 185 -0.43 14.73 -1.01
CA LEU A 185 0.47 15.46 -0.13
C LEU A 185 1.68 15.99 -0.91
N LEU A 186 2.17 17.13 -0.49
CA LEU A 186 3.45 17.68 -0.93
C LEU A 186 4.51 17.41 0.14
N ASP A 187 5.79 17.40 -0.24
CA ASP A 187 6.87 17.44 0.73
C ASP A 187 7.07 18.85 1.32
N ALA A 188 7.98 19.01 2.25
CA ALA A 188 8.26 20.29 2.90
C ALA A 188 8.84 21.36 1.94
N GLU A 189 9.31 20.95 0.75
CA GLU A 189 9.84 21.82 -0.30
C GLU A 189 8.77 22.17 -1.36
N GLY A 190 7.56 21.64 -1.22
CA GLY A 190 6.42 21.87 -2.10
C GLY A 190 6.39 20.97 -3.35
N PHE A 191 7.14 19.87 -3.35
CA PHE A 191 7.04 18.88 -4.43
C PHE A 191 5.94 17.85 -4.13
N VAL A 192 5.25 17.46 -5.18
CA VAL A 192 4.22 16.41 -5.12
C VAL A 192 4.84 15.08 -4.74
N THR A 193 4.20 14.36 -3.85
CA THR A 193 4.62 13.04 -3.40
C THR A 193 3.59 11.97 -3.78
N GLU A 194 2.68 11.65 -2.89
CA GLU A 194 1.66 10.62 -3.06
C GLU A 194 0.40 10.94 -2.26
N GLY A 195 -0.64 10.16 -2.45
CA GLY A 195 -1.83 10.18 -1.61
C GLY A 195 -1.96 8.95 -0.73
N PRO A 196 -3.01 8.89 0.12
CA PRO A 196 -3.26 7.77 1.02
C PRO A 196 -3.48 6.44 0.27
N GLY A 197 -2.37 5.70 0.06
CA GLY A 197 -2.39 4.38 -0.57
C GLY A 197 -2.32 4.37 -2.10
N PHE A 198 -1.98 5.48 -2.75
CA PHE A 198 -1.85 5.56 -4.22
C PHE A 198 -0.74 6.51 -4.67
N ASN A 199 -0.21 6.26 -5.86
CA ASN A 199 0.65 7.22 -6.56
C ASN A 199 -0.20 8.09 -7.51
N VAL A 200 0.32 9.29 -7.86
CA VAL A 200 -0.34 10.22 -8.77
C VAL A 200 0.40 10.33 -10.09
N PHE A 201 -0.36 10.59 -11.15
CA PHE A 201 0.12 10.90 -12.50
C PHE A 201 -0.59 12.14 -13.03
N THR A 202 0.15 12.92 -13.79
CA THR A 202 -0.38 14.02 -14.61
C THR A 202 -0.13 13.71 -16.09
N VAL A 203 -1.03 14.19 -16.95
CA VAL A 203 -0.79 14.25 -18.39
C VAL A 203 -0.82 15.71 -18.80
N ARG A 204 0.19 16.17 -19.50
CA ARG A 204 0.26 17.52 -20.07
C ARG A 204 0.94 17.50 -21.43
N ASP A 205 0.32 18.11 -22.42
CA ASP A 205 0.81 18.13 -23.81
C ASP A 205 1.17 16.71 -24.33
N GLY A 206 0.36 15.71 -23.95
CA GLY A 206 0.54 14.31 -24.33
C GLY A 206 1.69 13.57 -23.60
N VAL A 207 2.30 14.17 -22.57
CA VAL A 207 3.36 13.54 -21.76
C VAL A 207 2.81 13.13 -20.41
N VAL A 208 2.94 11.85 -20.06
CA VAL A 208 2.60 11.28 -18.75
C VAL A 208 3.74 11.56 -17.78
N SER A 209 3.46 12.09 -16.59
CA SER A 209 4.47 12.39 -15.59
C SER A 209 4.03 11.88 -14.21
N THR A 210 4.98 11.38 -13.40
CA THR A 210 4.75 10.94 -12.01
C THR A 210 5.91 11.41 -11.12
N PRO A 211 5.68 11.72 -9.84
CA PRO A 211 6.70 12.23 -8.93
C PRO A 211 7.96 11.36 -8.85
N ASP A 212 9.12 12.03 -8.72
CA ASP A 212 10.44 11.40 -8.60
C ASP A 212 10.88 11.16 -7.15
N ARG A 213 10.09 11.65 -6.17
CA ARG A 213 10.48 11.66 -4.75
C ARG A 213 9.27 11.53 -3.82
N GLY A 214 9.55 11.21 -2.55
CA GLY A 214 8.56 11.27 -1.48
C GLY A 214 7.41 10.27 -1.59
N SER A 215 7.48 9.32 -2.51
CA SER A 215 6.43 8.35 -2.78
C SER A 215 6.94 6.92 -2.83
N LEU A 216 6.03 5.98 -2.54
CA LEU A 216 6.32 4.57 -2.72
C LEU A 216 6.51 4.24 -4.21
N GLU A 217 7.48 3.38 -4.51
CA GLU A 217 7.65 2.80 -5.85
C GLU A 217 6.53 1.77 -6.13
N GLY A 218 5.35 2.26 -6.50
CA GLY A 218 4.15 1.45 -6.69
C GLY A 218 4.30 0.43 -7.82
N ILE A 219 3.82 -0.80 -7.61
CA ILE A 219 3.84 -1.84 -8.65
C ILE A 219 2.90 -1.44 -9.80
N THR A 220 1.73 -0.90 -9.49
CA THR A 220 0.81 -0.36 -10.52
C THR A 220 1.42 0.86 -11.22
N ARG A 221 2.11 1.77 -10.48
CA ARG A 221 2.87 2.89 -11.07
C ARG A 221 3.89 2.38 -12.08
N ARG A 222 4.66 1.36 -11.73
CA ARG A 222 5.63 0.73 -12.64
C ARG A 222 4.94 0.11 -13.85
N SER A 223 3.83 -0.61 -13.66
CA SER A 223 3.06 -1.20 -14.77
C SER A 223 2.55 -0.14 -15.76
N VAL A 224 2.14 1.04 -15.27
CA VAL A 224 1.72 2.16 -16.16
C VAL A 224 2.91 2.68 -16.96
N LEU A 225 4.08 2.87 -16.35
CA LEU A 225 5.27 3.32 -17.07
C LEU A 225 5.73 2.32 -18.14
N GLU A 226 5.72 1.02 -17.82
CA GLU A 226 6.02 -0.06 -18.77
C GLU A 226 4.99 -0.08 -19.92
N LEU A 227 3.70 0.09 -19.61
CA LEU A 227 2.65 0.16 -20.62
C LEU A 227 2.82 1.39 -21.54
N CYS A 228 3.14 2.56 -20.98
CA CYS A 228 3.42 3.76 -21.78
C CYS A 228 4.56 3.52 -22.75
N GLU A 229 5.65 2.86 -22.33
CA GLU A 229 6.76 2.49 -23.18
C GLU A 229 6.32 1.54 -24.31
N GLU A 230 5.54 0.50 -23.97
CA GLU A 230 5.04 -0.49 -24.92
C GLU A 230 4.17 0.12 -26.04
N ILE A 231 3.29 1.07 -25.68
CA ILE A 231 2.38 1.74 -26.64
C ILE A 231 2.97 3.01 -27.27
N GLY A 232 4.22 3.38 -26.93
CA GLY A 232 4.90 4.56 -27.45
C GLY A 232 4.35 5.89 -26.91
N LEU A 233 3.71 5.90 -25.74
CA LEU A 233 3.23 7.10 -25.06
C LEU A 233 4.37 7.71 -24.23
N PRO A 234 4.77 8.99 -24.46
CA PRO A 234 5.84 9.61 -23.69
C PRO A 234 5.51 9.63 -22.19
N ALA A 235 6.39 9.04 -21.38
CA ALA A 235 6.24 9.00 -19.93
C ALA A 235 7.55 9.31 -19.21
N ARG A 236 7.47 9.95 -18.06
CA ARG A 236 8.65 10.30 -17.27
C ARG A 236 8.38 10.31 -15.76
N ILE A 237 9.43 10.03 -15.02
CA ILE A 237 9.53 10.29 -13.58
C ILE A 237 10.20 11.64 -13.43
N ALA A 238 9.53 12.62 -12.80
CA ALA A 238 10.01 14.00 -12.76
C ALA A 238 9.57 14.71 -11.46
N PRO A 239 10.28 15.75 -11.01
CA PRO A 239 9.79 16.61 -9.95
C PRO A 239 8.51 17.32 -10.43
N LEU A 240 7.44 17.16 -9.67
CA LEU A 240 6.15 17.83 -9.91
C LEU A 240 5.86 18.78 -8.75
N ARG A 241 5.27 19.94 -9.06
CA ARG A 241 4.83 20.91 -8.08
C ARG A 241 3.30 21.03 -8.09
N ARG A 242 2.76 21.79 -7.13
CA ARG A 242 1.32 22.08 -7.05
C ARG A 242 0.75 22.56 -8.40
N GLU A 243 1.49 23.44 -9.07
CA GLU A 243 1.07 24.02 -10.35
C GLU A 243 0.94 22.97 -11.46
N ASP A 244 1.79 21.93 -11.44
CA ASP A 244 1.73 20.85 -12.41
C ASP A 244 0.46 20.01 -12.27
N LEU A 245 -0.09 19.89 -11.05
CA LEU A 245 -1.38 19.26 -10.82
C LEU A 245 -2.53 20.13 -11.33
N LEU A 246 -2.48 21.45 -11.05
CA LEU A 246 -3.54 22.41 -11.41
C LEU A 246 -3.61 22.73 -12.90
N GLN A 247 -2.51 22.52 -13.63
CA GLN A 247 -2.37 22.79 -15.07
C GLN A 247 -2.34 21.54 -15.93
N ALA A 248 -2.55 20.37 -15.34
CA ALA A 248 -2.61 19.12 -16.07
C ALA A 248 -3.85 19.08 -16.97
N ASP A 249 -3.71 18.53 -18.19
CA ASP A 249 -4.83 18.25 -19.09
C ASP A 249 -5.66 17.08 -18.54
N GLU A 250 -4.96 16.06 -17.96
CA GLU A 250 -5.58 14.91 -17.33
C GLU A 250 -4.77 14.49 -16.09
N MET A 251 -5.44 13.83 -15.17
CA MET A 251 -4.81 13.20 -13.99
C MET A 251 -5.43 11.84 -13.68
N PHE A 252 -4.62 10.98 -13.11
CA PHE A 252 -5.07 9.71 -12.57
C PHE A 252 -4.20 9.26 -11.38
N CYS A 253 -4.76 8.37 -10.57
CA CYS A 253 -4.06 7.72 -9.47
C CYS A 253 -3.83 6.26 -9.78
N THR A 254 -2.81 5.65 -9.15
CA THR A 254 -2.51 4.23 -9.34
C THR A 254 -2.28 3.54 -8.00
N THR A 255 -2.91 2.39 -7.82
CA THR A 255 -2.75 1.56 -6.62
C THR A 255 -3.00 0.09 -6.94
N THR A 256 -2.46 -0.81 -6.12
CA THR A 256 -2.80 -2.24 -6.19
C THR A 256 -4.30 -2.47 -5.95
N ALA A 257 -4.91 -1.67 -5.05
CA ALA A 257 -6.32 -1.77 -4.69
C ALA A 257 -7.16 -0.70 -5.41
N GLY A 258 -7.28 -0.82 -6.74
CA GLY A 258 -8.05 0.08 -7.61
C GLY A 258 -7.52 0.17 -9.05
N GLY A 259 -6.27 -0.23 -9.30
CA GLY A 259 -5.68 -0.13 -10.63
C GLY A 259 -5.36 1.32 -11.02
N VAL A 260 -5.84 1.76 -12.16
CA VAL A 260 -5.76 3.14 -12.67
C VAL A 260 -7.11 3.82 -12.42
N MET A 261 -7.09 4.89 -11.65
CA MET A 261 -8.30 5.58 -11.18
C MET A 261 -8.28 7.03 -11.67
N PRO A 262 -9.28 7.49 -12.44
CA PRO A 262 -9.31 8.83 -12.98
C PRO A 262 -9.52 9.90 -11.91
N VAL A 263 -8.96 11.09 -12.14
CA VAL A 263 -9.17 12.30 -11.35
C VAL A 263 -9.85 13.32 -12.23
N SER A 264 -10.96 13.89 -11.80
CA SER A 264 -11.72 14.90 -12.55
C SER A 264 -11.61 16.29 -11.95
N ARG A 265 -11.09 16.43 -10.73
CA ARG A 265 -11.00 17.69 -10.02
C ARG A 265 -9.83 17.71 -9.02
N VAL A 266 -9.13 18.85 -8.94
CA VAL A 266 -8.10 19.13 -7.92
C VAL A 266 -8.44 20.47 -7.27
N ASP A 267 -8.57 20.48 -5.93
CA ASP A 267 -9.08 21.62 -5.15
C ASP A 267 -10.40 22.15 -5.76
N GLY A 268 -10.43 23.37 -6.18
CA GLY A 268 -11.58 23.95 -6.83
C GLY A 268 -11.67 23.78 -8.33
#